data_299c38d44120e76599861aa43c486036
#
_entry.id   299c38d44120e76599861aa43c486036
#
_cell.length_a   1.000
_cell.length_b   1.000
_cell.length_c   1.000
_cell.angle_alpha   90.00
_cell.angle_beta   90.00
_cell.angle_gamma   90.00
#
_symmetry.space_group_name_H-M   'P 1'
#
loop_
_entity.id
_entity.type
_entity.pdbx_description
1 polymer ?
#
loop_
_entity_poly.entity_id
_entity_poly.type
_entity_poly.pdbx_seq_one_letter_code
_entity_poly.pdbx_strand_id
1 'polypeptide(L)'
;MNCLCCGKPLKTDEPSGWHKSCIKRFFGTSVIPELEIDNSALEHLAIETTGKGLTIPGVQKKLSLHLMSEGRKPRLTLVNYPTGFILKPQVEDFRALPEAEHLVMSMADAAGISTVPHALVMGGENLAYITRRIDRVFGKDNVEMLAMEDFCQLDLRLTQDKYRGSYERCAKVIERYSSRSGLDLSELFYRLIFCFITGNSDMHLKNFSLIETAERSGKYVLSLSLIHISEPTRRRG
;
A
#
# COMPACT_ATOMS: atom_id res chain seq x y z
N MET A 1 5.00 25.08 0.13
CA MET A 1 4.92 23.66 0.55
C MET A 1 3.80 22.98 -0.24
N ASN A 2 3.94 21.68 -0.55
CA ASN A 2 2.90 20.93 -1.26
C ASN A 2 2.20 19.97 -0.30
N CYS A 3 0.95 19.64 -0.59
CA CYS A 3 0.14 18.71 0.19
C CYS A 3 0.72 17.30 0.15
N LEU A 4 0.96 16.71 1.31
CA LEU A 4 1.52 15.36 1.48
C LEU A 4 0.60 14.23 0.96
N CYS A 5 -0.65 14.56 0.60
CA CYS A 5 -1.59 13.59 0.00
C CYS A 5 -1.71 13.74 -1.51
N CYS A 6 -1.90 14.95 -2.04
CA CYS A 6 -2.21 15.14 -3.45
C CYS A 6 -1.14 15.90 -4.24
N GLY A 7 -0.02 16.27 -3.63
CA GLY A 7 1.09 16.96 -4.26
C GLY A 7 0.82 18.41 -4.70
N LYS A 8 -0.42 18.91 -4.58
CA LYS A 8 -0.78 20.28 -5.00
C LYS A 8 -0.33 21.31 -3.97
N PRO A 9 -0.07 22.58 -4.38
CA PRO A 9 0.32 23.64 -3.46
C PRO A 9 -0.67 23.83 -2.32
N LEU A 10 -0.15 24.01 -1.10
CA LEU A 10 -0.91 24.34 0.10
C LEU A 10 -1.10 25.86 0.21
N LYS A 11 -2.19 26.27 0.83
CA LYS A 11 -2.38 27.64 1.30
C LYS A 11 -1.55 27.86 2.58
N THR A 12 -1.25 29.12 2.88
CA THR A 12 -0.39 29.48 4.04
C THR A 12 -0.99 29.12 5.41
N ASP A 13 -2.29 28.85 5.48
CA ASP A 13 -3.06 28.52 6.68
C ASP A 13 -3.27 27.00 6.92
N GLU A 14 -2.53 26.16 6.21
CA GLU A 14 -2.62 24.68 6.33
C GLU A 14 -1.34 24.09 6.98
N PRO A 15 -1.13 24.28 8.31
CA PRO A 15 0.12 23.90 8.99
C PRO A 15 0.31 22.38 9.10
N SER A 16 -0.74 21.62 8.89
CA SER A 16 -0.68 20.15 8.94
C SER A 16 0.05 19.50 7.75
N GLY A 17 0.42 20.29 6.73
CA GLY A 17 0.96 19.77 5.49
C GLY A 17 -0.08 19.09 4.58
N TRP A 18 -1.37 19.22 4.88
CA TRP A 18 -2.46 18.60 4.13
C TRP A 18 -3.61 19.59 3.92
N HIS A 19 -4.28 19.49 2.75
CA HIS A 19 -5.58 20.17 2.56
C HIS A 19 -6.64 19.50 3.44
N LYS A 20 -7.55 20.29 3.99
CA LYS A 20 -8.71 19.78 4.77
C LYS A 20 -9.55 18.76 3.98
N SER A 21 -9.73 18.99 2.69
CA SER A 21 -10.43 18.05 1.79
C SER A 21 -9.70 16.71 1.62
N CYS A 22 -8.36 16.73 1.58
CA CYS A 22 -7.55 15.52 1.52
C CYS A 22 -7.64 14.71 2.82
N ILE A 23 -7.59 15.37 3.99
CA ILE A 23 -7.77 14.73 5.29
C ILE A 23 -9.13 14.01 5.34
N LYS A 24 -10.21 14.72 5.01
CA LYS A 24 -11.56 14.16 5.01
C LYS A 24 -11.69 12.97 4.05
N ARG A 25 -11.14 13.08 2.84
CA ARG A 25 -11.19 12.01 1.84
C ARG A 25 -10.38 10.80 2.24
N PHE A 26 -9.19 10.99 2.82
CA PHE A 26 -8.25 9.92 3.13
C PHE A 26 -8.56 9.22 4.46
N PHE A 27 -8.78 9.98 5.52
CA PHE A 27 -9.04 9.46 6.87
C PHE A 27 -10.51 9.43 7.27
N GLY A 28 -11.38 10.20 6.59
CA GLY A 28 -12.76 10.39 7.02
C GLY A 28 -12.93 11.37 8.20
N THR A 29 -11.85 11.99 8.68
CA THR A 29 -11.79 12.89 9.84
C THR A 29 -11.67 14.35 9.41
N SER A 30 -11.89 15.27 10.35
CA SER A 30 -11.74 16.72 10.10
C SER A 30 -10.32 17.23 10.32
N VAL A 31 -9.50 16.47 11.05
CA VAL A 31 -8.09 16.77 11.36
C VAL A 31 -7.24 15.53 11.08
N ILE A 32 -5.94 15.71 10.86
CA ILE A 32 -5.01 14.58 10.70
C ILE A 32 -4.98 13.80 12.01
N PRO A 33 -5.14 12.45 11.94
CA PRO A 33 -4.96 11.60 13.11
C PRO A 33 -3.53 11.69 13.66
N GLU A 34 -3.39 11.75 14.96
CA GLU A 34 -2.09 11.64 15.61
C GLU A 34 -1.56 10.21 15.42
N LEU A 35 -0.30 10.10 14.99
CA LEU A 35 0.36 8.82 14.81
C LEU A 35 1.02 8.42 16.14
N GLU A 36 0.36 7.57 16.91
CA GLU A 36 0.93 6.97 18.12
C GLU A 36 1.78 5.75 17.73
N ILE A 37 3.02 6.01 17.30
CA ILE A 37 4.02 4.96 17.14
C ILE A 37 4.99 5.13 18.31
N ASP A 38 4.88 4.25 19.27
CA ASP A 38 5.90 4.10 20.31
C ASP A 38 7.18 3.55 19.68
N ASN A 39 8.34 4.14 20.00
CA ASN A 39 9.62 3.63 19.55
C ASN A 39 9.81 2.16 19.95
N SER A 40 9.24 1.73 21.09
CA SER A 40 9.21 0.33 21.50
C SER A 40 8.48 -0.57 20.52
N ALA A 41 7.40 -0.11 19.89
CA ALA A 41 6.67 -0.88 18.88
C ALA A 41 7.47 -1.06 17.58
N LEU A 42 8.28 -0.05 17.21
CA LEU A 42 9.23 -0.16 16.09
C LEU A 42 10.37 -1.14 16.41
N GLU A 43 10.86 -1.16 17.65
CA GLU A 43 11.88 -2.10 18.12
C GLU A 43 11.33 -3.52 18.27
N HIS A 44 10.13 -3.71 18.82
CA HIS A 44 9.47 -5.02 18.89
C HIS A 44 9.27 -5.66 17.51
N LEU A 45 8.88 -4.88 16.51
CA LEU A 45 8.78 -5.35 15.13
C LEU A 45 10.14 -5.68 14.51
N ALA A 46 11.20 -4.99 14.92
CA ALA A 46 12.58 -5.34 14.55
C ALA A 46 12.99 -6.69 15.17
N ILE A 47 12.60 -6.95 16.43
CA ILE A 47 12.93 -8.16 17.17
C ILE A 47 12.10 -9.37 16.65
N GLU A 48 10.82 -9.22 16.36
CA GLU A 48 10.00 -10.32 15.80
C GLU A 48 10.48 -10.78 14.42
N THR A 49 11.02 -9.89 13.61
CA THR A 49 11.63 -10.23 12.31
C THR A 49 13.00 -10.89 12.46
N THR A 50 13.76 -10.54 13.49
CA THR A 50 15.07 -11.17 13.79
C THR A 50 14.93 -12.52 14.50
N GLY A 51 13.94 -12.68 15.38
CA GLY A 51 13.74 -13.91 16.16
C GLY A 51 13.30 -15.14 15.34
N LYS A 52 12.83 -14.97 14.12
CA LYS A 52 12.44 -16.05 13.19
C LYS A 52 13.51 -16.43 12.19
N GLY A 53 14.75 -15.95 12.34
CA GLY A 53 15.88 -16.31 11.44
C GLY A 53 15.68 -15.93 9.98
N LEU A 54 14.72 -15.08 9.66
CA LEU A 54 14.35 -14.60 8.34
C LEU A 54 14.65 -13.10 8.19
N THR A 55 15.85 -12.69 8.53
CA THR A 55 16.38 -11.43 8.01
C THR A 55 16.67 -11.63 6.52
N ILE A 56 15.65 -11.45 5.71
CA ILE A 56 15.87 -11.17 4.29
C ILE A 56 16.30 -9.70 4.26
N PRO A 57 17.57 -9.40 3.93
CA PRO A 57 18.01 -8.01 3.75
C PRO A 57 17.09 -7.39 2.71
N GLY A 58 16.48 -6.25 3.04
CA GLY A 58 15.67 -5.52 2.08
C GLY A 58 14.15 -5.63 2.26
N VAL A 59 13.62 -6.29 3.28
CA VAL A 59 12.17 -6.27 3.53
C VAL A 59 11.81 -4.99 4.27
N GLN A 60 11.15 -4.05 3.57
CA GLN A 60 10.64 -2.82 4.17
C GLN A 60 9.67 -3.14 5.32
N LYS A 61 9.91 -2.57 6.50
CA LYS A 61 9.01 -2.67 7.66
C LYS A 61 7.65 -2.07 7.30
N LYS A 62 6.56 -2.76 7.63
CA LYS A 62 5.20 -2.28 7.43
C LYS A 62 4.37 -2.51 8.69
N LEU A 63 3.60 -1.51 9.06
CA LEU A 63 2.74 -1.50 10.24
C LEU A 63 1.28 -1.44 9.81
N SER A 64 0.46 -2.31 10.39
CA SER A 64 -0.99 -2.25 10.20
C SER A 64 -1.59 -1.35 11.28
N LEU A 65 -2.33 -0.32 10.89
CA LEU A 65 -2.87 0.69 11.81
C LEU A 65 -4.39 0.71 11.79
N HIS A 66 -4.97 0.93 12.97
CA HIS A 66 -6.39 1.20 13.17
C HIS A 66 -6.62 2.68 13.45
N LEU A 67 -7.65 3.27 12.84
CA LEU A 67 -8.08 4.64 13.12
C LEU A 67 -9.08 4.65 14.27
N MET A 68 -8.67 5.16 15.42
CA MET A 68 -9.56 5.44 16.55
C MET A 68 -10.12 6.85 16.41
N SER A 69 -11.44 6.96 16.27
CA SER A 69 -12.13 8.24 16.14
C SER A 69 -12.81 8.67 17.44
N GLU A 70 -12.78 7.83 18.47
CA GLU A 70 -13.37 8.11 19.78
C GLU A 70 -12.43 8.98 20.61
N GLY A 71 -12.93 10.14 21.09
CA GLY A 71 -12.16 11.07 21.90
C GLY A 71 -11.99 12.45 21.26
N ARG A 72 -11.16 13.32 21.89
CA ARG A 72 -10.95 14.71 21.43
C ARG A 72 -10.19 14.82 20.10
N LYS A 73 -9.34 13.85 19.79
CA LYS A 73 -8.55 13.81 18.55
C LYS A 73 -8.49 12.40 17.98
N PRO A 74 -8.65 12.22 16.67
CA PRO A 74 -8.46 10.92 16.02
C PRO A 74 -7.00 10.48 16.14
N ARG A 75 -6.75 9.16 16.30
CA ARG A 75 -5.42 8.56 16.45
C ARG A 75 -5.27 7.32 15.58
N LEU A 76 -4.08 7.12 15.04
CA LEU A 76 -3.67 5.87 14.38
C LEU A 76 -2.88 5.04 15.39
N THR A 77 -3.38 3.86 15.71
CA THR A 77 -2.83 2.98 16.75
C THR A 77 -2.51 1.60 16.20
N LEU A 78 -1.54 0.93 16.83
CA LEU A 78 -1.25 -0.49 16.62
C LEU A 78 -2.17 -1.31 17.53
N VAL A 79 -3.17 -1.99 16.97
CA VAL A 79 -4.07 -2.87 17.75
C VAL A 79 -4.43 -4.12 16.96
N ASN A 80 -4.79 -5.19 17.69
CA ASN A 80 -5.27 -6.46 17.12
C ASN A 80 -6.73 -6.37 16.61
N TYR A 81 -7.07 -5.29 15.91
CA TYR A 81 -8.40 -5.05 15.36
C TYR A 81 -8.34 -4.97 13.82
N PRO A 82 -9.48 -5.04 13.10
CA PRO A 82 -9.44 -4.85 11.66
C PRO A 82 -8.82 -3.49 11.33
N THR A 83 -7.57 -3.53 10.87
CA THR A 83 -6.80 -2.33 10.56
C THR A 83 -7.18 -1.79 9.20
N GLY A 84 -7.38 -0.47 9.09
CA GLY A 84 -7.77 0.20 7.85
C GLY A 84 -6.61 0.80 7.06
N PHE A 85 -5.41 0.83 7.64
CA PHE A 85 -4.24 1.48 7.05
C PHE A 85 -2.99 0.61 7.15
N ILE A 86 -2.07 0.81 6.21
CA ILE A 86 -0.72 0.24 6.23
C ILE A 86 0.25 1.41 6.19
N LEU A 87 1.16 1.47 7.16
CA LEU A 87 2.23 2.46 7.24
C LEU A 87 3.57 1.79 6.93
N LYS A 88 4.38 2.46 6.13
CA LYS A 88 5.76 2.08 5.81
C LYS A 88 6.67 3.23 6.23
N PRO A 89 7.39 3.10 7.34
CA PRO A 89 8.32 4.11 7.82
C PRO A 89 9.55 4.22 6.95
N GLN A 90 10.29 5.33 7.09
CA GLN A 90 11.63 5.47 6.54
C GLN A 90 12.54 4.37 7.11
N VAL A 91 13.41 3.84 6.27
CA VAL A 91 14.45 2.88 6.64
C VAL A 91 15.84 3.49 6.40
N GLU A 92 16.83 3.10 7.20
CA GLU A 92 18.19 3.68 7.14
C GLU A 92 18.91 3.35 5.83
N ASP A 93 18.68 2.15 5.30
CA ASP A 93 19.36 1.63 4.11
C ASP A 93 19.05 2.41 2.82
N PHE A 94 17.89 3.08 2.76
CA PHE A 94 17.42 3.77 1.55
C PHE A 94 16.90 5.15 1.87
N ARG A 95 17.58 6.17 1.34
CA ARG A 95 17.20 7.57 1.52
C ARG A 95 15.87 7.86 0.81
N ALA A 96 14.96 8.56 1.49
CA ALA A 96 13.69 9.07 0.95
C ALA A 96 12.81 7.98 0.28
N LEU A 97 12.82 6.75 0.84
CA LEU A 97 12.03 5.65 0.30
C LEU A 97 10.51 5.90 0.34
N PRO A 98 9.92 6.44 1.43
CA PRO A 98 8.50 6.83 1.47
C PRO A 98 8.11 7.84 0.41
N GLU A 99 8.94 8.86 0.19
CA GLU A 99 8.69 9.91 -0.81
C GLU A 99 8.77 9.34 -2.23
N ALA A 100 9.76 8.48 -2.48
CA ALA A 100 9.91 7.81 -3.77
C ALA A 100 8.71 6.90 -4.06
N GLU A 101 8.21 6.13 -3.07
CA GLU A 101 7.02 5.30 -3.21
C GLU A 101 5.78 6.15 -3.50
N HIS A 102 5.58 7.25 -2.76
CA HIS A 102 4.47 8.17 -2.98
C HIS A 102 4.55 8.83 -4.37
N LEU A 103 5.75 9.20 -4.83
CA LEU A 103 5.96 9.79 -6.15
C LEU A 103 5.55 8.82 -7.26
N VAL A 104 6.03 7.58 -7.23
CA VAL A 104 5.72 6.59 -8.28
C VAL A 104 4.25 6.22 -8.29
N MET A 105 3.62 6.10 -7.11
CA MET A 105 2.17 5.90 -7.03
C MET A 105 1.40 7.09 -7.61
N SER A 106 1.84 8.33 -7.35
CA SER A 106 1.23 9.54 -7.92
C SER A 106 1.42 9.63 -9.43
N MET A 107 2.57 9.17 -9.95
CA MET A 107 2.82 9.06 -11.39
C MET A 107 1.90 8.01 -12.04
N ALA A 108 1.68 6.87 -11.38
CA ALA A 108 0.77 5.83 -11.85
C ALA A 108 -0.67 6.36 -11.92
N ASP A 109 -1.13 7.05 -10.88
CA ASP A 109 -2.45 7.69 -10.84
C ASP A 109 -2.61 8.74 -11.97
N ALA A 110 -1.60 9.57 -12.18
CA ALA A 110 -1.57 10.54 -13.28
C ALA A 110 -1.55 9.89 -14.68
N ALA A 111 -0.99 8.69 -14.79
CA ALA A 111 -1.02 7.88 -16.03
C ALA A 111 -2.35 7.13 -16.23
N GLY A 112 -3.33 7.27 -15.32
CA GLY A 112 -4.64 6.62 -15.42
C GLY A 112 -4.68 5.19 -14.88
N ILE A 113 -3.62 4.73 -14.20
CA ILE A 113 -3.63 3.44 -13.50
C ILE A 113 -4.37 3.60 -12.18
N SER A 114 -5.35 2.74 -11.95
CA SER A 114 -6.12 2.76 -10.69
C SER A 114 -5.24 2.34 -9.52
N THR A 115 -4.89 3.29 -8.64
CA THR A 115 -4.02 3.07 -7.46
C THR A 115 -4.83 2.97 -6.17
N VAL A 116 -4.25 2.32 -5.15
CA VAL A 116 -4.80 2.41 -3.79
C VAL A 116 -4.65 3.85 -3.27
N PRO A 117 -5.57 4.33 -2.42
CA PRO A 117 -5.39 5.63 -1.78
C PRO A 117 -4.11 5.64 -0.95
N HIS A 118 -3.23 6.60 -1.24
CA HIS A 118 -1.90 6.69 -0.62
C HIS A 118 -1.53 8.14 -0.29
N ALA A 119 -0.60 8.32 0.63
CA ALA A 119 -0.13 9.64 1.06
C ALA A 119 1.18 9.52 1.84
N LEU A 120 1.73 10.69 2.22
CA LEU A 120 2.81 10.81 3.20
C LEU A 120 2.27 11.38 4.51
N VAL A 121 2.80 10.89 5.63
CA VAL A 121 2.53 11.41 6.98
C VAL A 121 3.85 11.60 7.73
N MET A 122 3.85 12.44 8.76
CA MET A 122 5.01 12.55 9.65
C MET A 122 5.05 11.30 10.54
N GLY A 123 6.16 10.58 10.49
CA GLY A 123 6.47 9.43 11.34
C GLY A 123 7.66 9.76 12.25
N GLY A 124 7.43 10.59 13.28
CA GLY A 124 8.49 11.20 14.05
C GLY A 124 9.17 12.34 13.29
N GLU A 125 10.50 12.29 13.13
CA GLU A 125 11.29 13.29 12.40
C GLU A 125 11.29 13.08 10.88
N ASN A 126 10.93 11.88 10.42
CA ASN A 126 10.93 11.51 9.01
C ASN A 126 9.52 11.36 8.44
N LEU A 127 9.41 11.40 7.12
CA LEU A 127 8.18 11.03 6.43
C LEU A 127 8.01 9.51 6.44
N ALA A 128 6.76 9.08 6.49
CA ALA A 128 6.35 7.71 6.30
C ALA A 128 5.28 7.63 5.19
N TYR A 129 5.31 6.57 4.40
CA TYR A 129 4.30 6.31 3.40
C TYR A 129 3.11 5.59 4.05
N ILE A 130 1.89 6.02 3.75
CA ILE A 130 0.66 5.42 4.27
C ILE A 130 -0.31 5.11 3.15
N THR A 131 -0.94 3.91 3.23
CA THR A 131 -2.02 3.52 2.32
C THR A 131 -3.26 3.10 3.08
N ARG A 132 -4.44 3.27 2.45
CA ARG A 132 -5.67 2.63 2.92
C ARG A 132 -5.74 1.19 2.44
N ARG A 133 -6.20 0.30 3.31
CA ARG A 133 -6.55 -1.07 2.94
C ARG A 133 -7.84 -1.04 2.12
N ILE A 134 -7.80 -1.68 0.97
CA ILE A 134 -8.93 -1.77 0.04
C ILE A 134 -9.78 -3.02 0.28
N ASP A 135 -9.24 -3.99 1.00
CA ASP A 135 -9.90 -5.23 1.40
C ASP A 135 -10.73 -5.07 2.69
N ARG A 136 -10.94 -3.83 3.14
CA ARG A 136 -11.75 -3.47 4.31
C ARG A 136 -12.71 -2.36 3.95
N VAL A 137 -14.01 -2.64 4.09
CA VAL A 137 -15.09 -1.66 3.90
C VAL A 137 -15.65 -1.31 5.27
N PHE A 138 -15.39 -0.11 5.72
CA PHE A 138 -15.85 0.37 7.02
C PHE A 138 -17.28 0.90 6.92
N GLY A 139 -18.24 0.18 7.49
CA GLY A 139 -19.61 0.61 7.71
C GLY A 139 -19.75 1.40 9.04
N LYS A 140 -20.97 1.76 9.43
CA LYS A 140 -21.20 2.46 10.71
C LYS A 140 -20.90 1.56 11.91
N ASP A 141 -21.36 0.31 11.87
CA ASP A 141 -21.33 -0.63 13.00
C ASP A 141 -20.55 -1.91 12.69
N ASN A 142 -20.08 -2.08 11.45
CA ASN A 142 -19.38 -3.28 11.02
C ASN A 142 -18.21 -2.95 10.08
N VAL A 143 -17.30 -3.90 9.95
CA VAL A 143 -16.23 -3.88 8.94
C VAL A 143 -16.41 -5.12 8.07
N GLU A 144 -16.74 -4.90 6.81
CA GLU A 144 -16.78 -5.97 5.82
C GLU A 144 -15.35 -6.29 5.34
N MET A 145 -15.05 -7.57 5.21
CA MET A 145 -13.76 -8.04 4.73
C MET A 145 -13.93 -8.66 3.35
N LEU A 146 -13.40 -8.00 2.33
CA LEU A 146 -13.38 -8.52 0.97
C LEU A 146 -12.29 -9.57 0.83
N ALA A 147 -12.63 -10.72 0.24
CA ALA A 147 -11.63 -11.73 -0.08
C ALA A 147 -10.63 -11.16 -1.09
N MET A 148 -9.35 -11.31 -0.80
CA MET A 148 -8.26 -10.82 -1.64
C MET A 148 -7.10 -11.81 -1.59
N GLU A 149 -6.68 -12.29 -2.77
CA GLU A 149 -5.56 -13.22 -2.91
C GLU A 149 -4.58 -12.76 -3.96
N ASP A 150 -3.28 -12.91 -3.65
CA ASP A 150 -2.23 -12.60 -4.61
C ASP A 150 -2.07 -13.69 -5.68
N PHE A 151 -1.47 -13.34 -6.81
CA PHE A 151 -1.32 -14.28 -7.93
C PHE A 151 -0.39 -15.45 -7.61
N CYS A 152 0.48 -15.33 -6.62
CA CYS A 152 1.29 -16.44 -6.15
C CYS A 152 0.40 -17.51 -5.49
N GLN A 153 -0.59 -17.10 -4.68
CA GLN A 153 -1.58 -17.97 -4.06
C GLN A 153 -2.52 -18.58 -5.11
N LEU A 154 -3.05 -17.75 -6.02
CA LEU A 154 -3.96 -18.19 -7.09
C LEU A 154 -3.30 -19.14 -8.11
N ASP A 155 -1.97 -19.03 -8.32
CA ASP A 155 -1.17 -19.96 -9.13
C ASP A 155 -0.63 -21.16 -8.32
N LEU A 156 -1.13 -21.35 -7.08
CA LEU A 156 -0.76 -22.42 -6.15
C LEU A 156 0.75 -22.53 -5.88
N ARG A 157 1.40 -21.39 -5.73
CA ARG A 157 2.83 -21.26 -5.48
C ARG A 157 3.14 -20.81 -4.08
N LEU A 158 4.27 -21.24 -3.54
CA LEU A 158 4.79 -20.76 -2.27
C LEU A 158 5.43 -19.38 -2.43
N THR A 159 5.51 -18.62 -1.34
CA THR A 159 6.11 -17.27 -1.32
C THR A 159 7.56 -17.26 -1.86
N GLN A 160 8.33 -18.31 -1.64
CA GLN A 160 9.69 -18.46 -2.17
C GLN A 160 9.75 -18.51 -3.70
N ASP A 161 8.66 -18.90 -4.36
CA ASP A 161 8.56 -19.00 -5.80
C ASP A 161 8.00 -17.73 -6.47
N LYS A 162 7.84 -16.64 -5.72
CA LYS A 162 7.21 -15.39 -6.21
C LYS A 162 7.85 -14.82 -7.49
N TYR A 163 9.16 -15.03 -7.68
CA TYR A 163 9.91 -14.62 -8.88
C TYR A 163 9.93 -15.66 -10.00
N ARG A 164 9.42 -16.87 -9.76
CA ARG A 164 9.39 -17.96 -10.77
C ARG A 164 8.11 -17.93 -11.61
N GLY A 165 7.60 -16.73 -11.90
CA GLY A 165 6.43 -16.51 -12.74
C GLY A 165 6.77 -15.77 -14.01
N SER A 166 5.83 -15.76 -14.95
CA SER A 166 5.87 -14.87 -16.10
C SER A 166 4.62 -14.02 -16.16
N TYR A 167 4.63 -12.95 -16.92
CA TYR A 167 3.46 -12.09 -17.09
C TYR A 167 2.33 -12.79 -17.84
N GLU A 168 2.64 -13.76 -18.69
CA GLU A 168 1.64 -14.64 -19.31
C GLU A 168 0.92 -15.50 -18.28
N ARG A 169 1.59 -15.90 -17.21
CA ARG A 169 0.94 -16.61 -16.09
C ARG A 169 0.02 -15.68 -15.31
N CYS A 170 0.41 -14.42 -15.11
CA CYS A 170 -0.47 -13.41 -14.54
C CYS A 170 -1.75 -13.24 -15.40
N ALA A 171 -1.60 -13.20 -16.71
CA ALA A 171 -2.73 -13.14 -17.65
C ALA A 171 -3.65 -14.35 -17.49
N LYS A 172 -3.10 -15.58 -17.42
CA LYS A 172 -3.88 -16.81 -17.22
C LYS A 172 -4.63 -16.83 -15.89
N VAL A 173 -4.07 -16.27 -14.82
CA VAL A 173 -4.78 -16.12 -13.53
C VAL A 173 -5.98 -15.19 -13.69
N ILE A 174 -5.81 -14.07 -14.40
CA ILE A 174 -6.92 -13.13 -14.69
C ILE A 174 -7.98 -13.81 -15.54
N GLU A 175 -7.61 -14.48 -16.63
CA GLU A 175 -8.55 -15.20 -17.51
C GLU A 175 -9.38 -16.25 -16.76
N ARG A 176 -8.74 -16.93 -15.80
CA ARG A 176 -9.38 -18.01 -15.05
C ARG A 176 -10.32 -17.52 -13.94
N TYR A 177 -9.98 -16.43 -13.27
CA TYR A 177 -10.66 -16.05 -12.03
C TYR A 177 -11.34 -14.68 -12.06
N SER A 178 -10.98 -13.78 -13.02
CA SER A 178 -11.61 -12.47 -13.06
C SER A 178 -13.00 -12.50 -13.71
N SER A 179 -13.93 -11.79 -13.10
CA SER A 179 -15.29 -11.59 -13.63
C SER A 179 -15.35 -10.61 -14.81
N ARG A 180 -14.24 -9.91 -15.12
CA ARG A 180 -14.11 -8.94 -16.23
C ARG A 180 -12.74 -9.03 -16.90
N SER A 181 -12.32 -10.25 -17.23
CA SER A 181 -10.96 -10.59 -17.64
C SER A 181 -10.39 -9.68 -18.74
N GLY A 182 -11.18 -9.28 -19.74
CA GLY A 182 -10.70 -8.38 -20.80
C GLY A 182 -10.23 -7.01 -20.30
N LEU A 183 -10.97 -6.39 -19.37
CA LEU A 183 -10.59 -5.12 -18.77
C LEU A 183 -9.37 -5.28 -17.85
N ASP A 184 -9.35 -6.34 -17.07
CA ASP A 184 -8.26 -6.61 -16.13
C ASP A 184 -6.96 -7.01 -16.83
N LEU A 185 -7.02 -7.67 -17.99
CA LEU A 185 -5.86 -7.90 -18.86
C LEU A 185 -5.28 -6.60 -19.41
N SER A 186 -6.16 -5.69 -19.88
CA SER A 186 -5.73 -4.37 -20.33
C SER A 186 -5.05 -3.59 -19.20
N GLU A 187 -5.64 -3.59 -18.01
CA GLU A 187 -5.08 -2.94 -16.83
C GLU A 187 -3.72 -3.57 -16.43
N LEU A 188 -3.60 -4.90 -16.44
CA LEU A 188 -2.32 -5.59 -16.22
C LEU A 188 -1.25 -5.10 -17.20
N PHE A 189 -1.58 -5.03 -18.49
CA PHE A 189 -0.66 -4.59 -19.53
C PHE A 189 -0.17 -3.15 -19.30
N TYR A 190 -1.08 -2.23 -18.96
CA TYR A 190 -0.72 -0.85 -18.61
C TYR A 190 0.23 -0.79 -17.42
N ARG A 191 -0.01 -1.56 -16.38
CA ARG A 191 0.86 -1.63 -15.19
C ARG A 191 2.24 -2.15 -15.55
N LEU A 192 2.34 -3.17 -16.40
CA LEU A 192 3.62 -3.71 -16.82
C LEU A 192 4.44 -2.69 -17.64
N ILE A 193 3.80 -1.98 -18.58
CA ILE A 193 4.45 -0.89 -19.33
C ILE A 193 4.93 0.21 -18.38
N PHE A 194 4.08 0.63 -17.44
CA PHE A 194 4.43 1.64 -16.46
C PHE A 194 5.64 1.23 -15.63
N CYS A 195 5.66 -0.01 -15.12
CA CYS A 195 6.77 -0.54 -14.35
C CYS A 195 8.06 -0.61 -15.18
N PHE A 196 7.97 -0.96 -16.44
CA PHE A 196 9.12 -0.94 -17.35
C PHE A 196 9.67 0.48 -17.55
N ILE A 197 8.81 1.46 -17.80
CA ILE A 197 9.20 2.88 -18.01
C ILE A 197 9.81 3.48 -16.72
N THR A 198 9.25 3.15 -15.55
CA THR A 198 9.76 3.65 -14.27
C THR A 198 10.93 2.89 -13.69
N GLY A 199 11.41 1.84 -14.39
CA GLY A 199 12.52 1.00 -13.95
C GLY A 199 12.21 0.14 -12.72
N ASN A 200 10.92 -0.12 -12.44
CA ASN A 200 10.52 -0.98 -11.34
C ASN A 200 10.76 -2.46 -11.69
N SER A 201 11.87 -3.00 -11.20
CA SER A 201 12.31 -4.38 -11.46
C SER A 201 11.74 -5.42 -10.50
N ASP A 202 11.06 -5.02 -9.43
CA ASP A 202 10.54 -5.94 -8.40
C ASP A 202 9.09 -6.39 -8.66
N MET A 203 8.70 -6.45 -9.91
CA MET A 203 7.37 -6.93 -10.29
C MET A 203 7.32 -8.46 -10.29
N HIS A 204 6.70 -9.01 -9.28
CA HIS A 204 6.53 -10.46 -9.09
C HIS A 204 5.06 -10.82 -8.80
N LEU A 205 4.73 -12.10 -8.78
CA LEU A 205 3.35 -12.61 -8.63
C LEU A 205 2.61 -12.06 -7.40
N LYS A 206 3.30 -11.72 -6.32
CA LYS A 206 2.67 -11.15 -5.10
C LYS A 206 2.31 -9.67 -5.20
N ASN A 207 2.72 -8.98 -6.27
CA ASN A 207 2.39 -7.57 -6.48
C ASN A 207 1.06 -7.40 -7.23
N PHE A 208 0.48 -8.51 -7.68
CA PHE A 208 -0.83 -8.55 -8.29
C PHE A 208 -1.77 -9.38 -7.43
N SER A 209 -3.01 -8.95 -7.30
CA SER A 209 -4.04 -9.66 -6.54
C SER A 209 -5.40 -9.53 -7.23
N LEU A 210 -6.25 -10.51 -7.03
CA LEU A 210 -7.68 -10.35 -7.26
C LEU A 210 -8.37 -10.01 -5.95
N ILE A 211 -9.36 -9.15 -6.02
CA ILE A 211 -10.20 -8.75 -4.91
C ILE A 211 -11.67 -8.96 -5.22
N GLU A 212 -12.42 -9.39 -4.24
CA GLU A 212 -13.87 -9.53 -4.35
C GLU A 212 -14.54 -8.15 -4.49
N THR A 213 -15.57 -8.05 -5.34
CA THR A 213 -16.22 -6.76 -5.62
C THR A 213 -17.16 -6.30 -4.51
N ALA A 214 -17.71 -7.25 -3.75
CA ALA A 214 -18.50 -7.05 -2.55
C ALA A 214 -18.45 -8.32 -1.71
N GLU A 215 -18.65 -8.22 -0.40
CA GLU A 215 -18.60 -9.37 0.51
C GLU A 215 -19.49 -10.51 0.02
N ARG A 216 -18.91 -11.70 -0.11
CA ARG A 216 -19.58 -12.94 -0.58
C ARG A 216 -20.25 -12.83 -1.96
N SER A 217 -19.78 -11.91 -2.80
CA SER A 217 -20.33 -11.77 -4.17
C SER A 217 -19.88 -12.90 -5.10
N GLY A 218 -18.78 -13.56 -4.79
CA GLY A 218 -18.13 -14.54 -5.67
C GLY A 218 -17.61 -13.94 -6.98
N LYS A 219 -17.60 -12.59 -7.12
CA LYS A 219 -17.09 -11.87 -8.28
C LYS A 219 -15.77 -11.20 -7.92
N TYR A 220 -14.72 -11.56 -8.66
CA TYR A 220 -13.36 -11.08 -8.43
C TYR A 220 -12.92 -10.21 -9.60
N VAL A 221 -12.11 -9.20 -9.29
CA VAL A 221 -11.51 -8.28 -10.28
C VAL A 221 -10.06 -8.02 -9.89
N LEU A 222 -9.25 -7.57 -10.85
CA LEU A 222 -7.89 -7.13 -10.54
C LEU A 222 -7.92 -6.00 -9.50
N SER A 223 -7.21 -6.17 -8.40
CA SER A 223 -7.16 -5.19 -7.31
C SER A 223 -6.54 -3.87 -7.78
N LEU A 224 -6.78 -2.80 -7.04
CA LEU A 224 -6.06 -1.54 -7.25
C LEU A 224 -4.55 -1.77 -7.17
N SER A 225 -3.78 -0.99 -7.92
CA SER A 225 -2.33 -1.14 -7.97
C SER A 225 -1.68 -0.76 -6.66
N LEU A 226 -0.83 -1.65 -6.16
CA LEU A 226 0.18 -1.42 -5.15
C LEU A 226 1.54 -1.47 -5.87
N ILE A 227 1.83 -0.46 -6.71
CA ILE A 227 3.14 -0.39 -7.35
C ILE A 227 4.15 -0.06 -6.25
N HIS A 228 4.78 -1.09 -5.72
CA HIS A 228 5.92 -0.91 -4.84
C HIS A 228 7.15 -0.56 -5.67
N ILE A 229 7.92 0.43 -5.24
CA ILE A 229 9.27 0.60 -5.76
C ILE A 229 10.07 -0.55 -5.19
N SER A 230 10.73 -1.31 -6.07
CA SER A 230 11.83 -2.17 -5.65
C SER A 230 12.87 -1.30 -4.97
N GLU A 231 13.37 -1.78 -3.84
CA GLU A 231 14.58 -1.21 -3.24
C GLU A 231 15.62 -1.03 -4.34
N PRO A 232 16.25 0.17 -4.43
CA PRO A 232 17.26 0.40 -5.44
C PRO A 232 18.31 -0.69 -5.32
N THR A 233 18.44 -1.53 -6.34
CA THR A 233 19.45 -2.58 -6.35
C THR A 233 20.80 -1.91 -6.14
N ARG A 234 21.47 -2.22 -5.02
CA ARG A 234 22.87 -1.84 -4.85
C ARG A 234 23.61 -2.35 -6.09
N ARG A 235 24.08 -1.44 -6.94
CA ARG A 235 25.02 -1.81 -7.99
C ARG A 235 26.17 -2.51 -7.26
N ARG A 236 26.31 -3.81 -7.47
CA ARG A 236 27.52 -4.51 -7.09
C ARG A 236 28.62 -3.87 -7.92
N GLY A 237 29.44 -3.02 -7.24
CA GLY A 237 30.68 -2.52 -7.81
C GLY A 237 31.68 -3.65 -7.98
#